data_985422322f212e6d3848c22a75a0969c
#
_entry.id   985422322f212e6d3848c22a75a0969c
#
_cell.length_a   1.000
_cell.length_b   1.000
_cell.length_c   1.000
_cell.angle_alpha   90.00
_cell.angle_beta   90.00
_cell.angle_gamma   90.00
#
_symmetry.space_group_name_H-M   'P 1'
#
loop_
_entity.id
_entity.type
_entity.pdbx_description
1 polymer ?
#
loop_
_entity_poly.entity_id
_entity_poly.type
_entity_poly.pdbx_seq_one_letter_code
_entity_poly.pdbx_strand_id
1 'polypeptide(L)'
;MEKSIHLQSNMADKYQFKKCSYVFRGNFVHSTSKNALEILPDKICGINRSGKILFIENGESNQSLLEMQYGFTSKDIILLKPRQFIMPGLIDTHIHAPQYSFTGTGYDCHVVEWLDKYTFPTEAKFEDTNLALNVYKKLVRRLLMNGTTTASYFATLHYNATVVLCDVIVELGQRAYVGITDVDCSHHEHRKTTECCAKETERFIKHVIEMNHPLVTPVLTARGIAHCTKSLLTIHGELAKKYGVPIQGHLREIKDELASWNFASEFSQTSNLAKVHEECGLLTDKAYYAHCIYVTEEEIDLMLSHGTGVAHCPISNFDLKSGVAEIRHLLDQKLKVGLGTDVSGGHSPSMLDVIRQCITASNVVAFSKPESYRSLSYKDAFRLATLGGSEVLGLSDKIGNFEVGKEFDALLIDPDAEDSPFDCFDNDTLEDVIQKFLMLGDDRNILQVYVAGRPVAGRTLVSSYFSSKRKQGLDIEFTS
;
A
#
# COMPACT_ATOMS: atom_id res chain seq x y z
N MET A 1 33.60 -45.42 10.95
CA MET A 1 32.58 -45.48 9.91
C MET A 1 31.24 -44.92 10.37
N GLU A 2 30.77 -45.17 11.61
CA GLU A 2 29.46 -44.68 12.09
C GLU A 2 29.33 -43.15 12.24
N LYS A 3 30.41 -42.43 12.58
CA LYS A 3 30.37 -40.94 12.64
C LYS A 3 30.25 -40.26 11.28
N SER A 4 30.67 -40.90 10.19
CA SER A 4 30.54 -40.35 8.82
C SER A 4 29.15 -40.51 8.28
N ILE A 5 28.42 -41.56 8.65
CA ILE A 5 27.03 -41.81 8.20
C ILE A 5 26.05 -40.89 8.92
N HIS A 6 26.29 -40.57 10.20
CA HIS A 6 25.46 -39.63 10.97
C HIS A 6 25.61 -38.16 10.49
N LEU A 7 26.77 -37.76 9.99
CA LEU A 7 27.00 -36.45 9.40
C LEU A 7 26.34 -36.30 8.01
N GLN A 8 26.32 -37.39 7.24
CA GLN A 8 25.65 -37.38 5.92
C GLN A 8 24.11 -37.39 6.04
N SER A 9 23.53 -38.11 7.01
CA SER A 9 22.08 -38.08 7.26
C SER A 9 21.61 -36.72 7.78
N ASN A 10 22.34 -36.06 8.67
CA ASN A 10 22.04 -34.73 9.16
C ASN A 10 22.22 -33.62 8.10
N MET A 11 23.09 -33.83 7.11
CA MET A 11 23.18 -32.91 5.95
C MET A 11 22.01 -33.11 4.98
N ALA A 12 21.62 -34.34 4.66
CA ALA A 12 20.50 -34.63 3.78
C ALA A 12 19.16 -34.05 4.32
N ASP A 13 18.89 -34.17 5.63
CA ASP A 13 17.73 -33.61 6.29
C ASP A 13 17.74 -32.06 6.29
N LYS A 14 18.90 -31.44 6.46
CA LYS A 14 19.05 -29.98 6.38
C LYS A 14 18.78 -29.42 4.98
N TYR A 15 19.03 -30.19 3.91
CA TYR A 15 18.79 -29.79 2.52
C TYR A 15 17.32 -29.98 2.10
N GLN A 16 16.58 -30.91 2.70
CA GLN A 16 15.19 -31.18 2.38
C GLN A 16 14.25 -30.03 2.78
N PHE A 17 14.63 -29.17 3.75
CA PHE A 17 13.83 -28.00 4.21
C PHE A 17 14.09 -26.70 3.41
N LYS A 18 15.04 -26.67 2.48
CA LYS A 18 15.44 -25.45 1.75
C LYS A 18 15.02 -25.46 0.26
N LYS A 19 14.06 -26.25 -0.14
CA LYS A 19 13.64 -26.32 -1.55
C LYS A 19 12.93 -25.02 -1.96
N CYS A 20 13.39 -24.37 -3.03
CA CYS A 20 12.72 -23.25 -3.67
C CYS A 20 11.34 -23.64 -4.20
N SER A 21 10.35 -22.77 -4.05
CA SER A 21 9.05 -22.86 -4.76
C SER A 21 9.12 -22.21 -6.12
N TYR A 22 9.90 -21.13 -6.23
CA TYR A 22 10.16 -20.40 -7.47
C TYR A 22 11.63 -20.04 -7.53
N VAL A 23 12.17 -20.05 -8.74
CA VAL A 23 13.48 -19.51 -9.07
C VAL A 23 13.32 -18.66 -10.32
N PHE A 24 13.56 -17.36 -10.22
CA PHE A 24 13.53 -16.44 -11.35
C PHE A 24 14.95 -16.10 -11.77
N ARG A 25 15.17 -15.96 -13.09
CA ARG A 25 16.40 -15.37 -13.62
C ARG A 25 16.07 -14.28 -14.62
N GLY A 26 16.65 -13.08 -14.43
CA GLY A 26 16.50 -11.93 -15.31
C GLY A 26 16.74 -10.62 -14.58
N ASN A 27 16.09 -9.56 -15.03
CA ASN A 27 16.28 -8.22 -14.49
C ASN A 27 15.38 -7.98 -13.26
N PHE A 28 15.95 -7.38 -12.23
CA PHE A 28 15.23 -6.89 -11.05
C PHE A 28 15.46 -5.40 -10.89
N VAL A 29 14.48 -4.71 -10.33
CA VAL A 29 14.61 -3.32 -9.94
C VAL A 29 14.01 -3.12 -8.56
N HIS A 30 14.70 -2.40 -7.69
CA HIS A 30 14.21 -2.07 -6.36
C HIS A 30 14.79 -0.76 -5.83
N SER A 31 14.37 -0.35 -4.64
CA SER A 31 14.96 0.74 -3.86
C SER A 31 15.79 0.18 -2.72
N THR A 32 16.81 0.91 -2.31
CA THR A 32 17.60 0.62 -1.11
C THR A 32 17.62 1.86 -0.20
N SER A 33 18.24 1.74 0.97
CA SER A 33 18.45 2.89 1.86
C SER A 33 19.34 3.96 1.25
N LYS A 34 20.16 3.62 0.23
CA LYS A 34 21.12 4.51 -0.43
C LYS A 34 20.64 5.00 -1.79
N ASN A 35 19.91 4.16 -2.52
CA ASN A 35 19.52 4.41 -3.90
C ASN A 35 18.00 4.37 -4.02
N ALA A 36 17.41 5.46 -4.53
CA ALA A 36 15.97 5.53 -4.76
C ALA A 36 15.49 4.51 -5.80
N LEU A 37 16.35 4.17 -6.78
CA LEU A 37 16.13 3.11 -7.75
C LEU A 37 17.46 2.44 -8.08
N GLU A 38 17.54 1.12 -7.95
CA GLU A 38 18.69 0.29 -8.30
C GLU A 38 18.24 -0.81 -9.26
N ILE A 39 18.92 -0.89 -10.40
CA ILE A 39 18.69 -1.90 -11.43
C ILE A 39 19.69 -3.02 -11.24
N LEU A 40 19.20 -4.24 -11.14
CA LEU A 40 19.96 -5.47 -10.91
C LEU A 40 19.83 -6.38 -12.16
N PRO A 41 20.68 -6.22 -13.18
CA PRO A 41 20.61 -7.03 -14.39
C PRO A 41 21.06 -8.46 -14.13
N ASP A 42 20.44 -9.43 -14.84
CA ASP A 42 20.73 -10.87 -14.82
C ASP A 42 20.93 -11.43 -13.40
N LYS A 43 19.98 -11.22 -12.53
CA LYS A 43 19.96 -11.88 -11.20
C LYS A 43 19.24 -13.21 -11.27
N ILE A 44 19.68 -14.14 -10.40
CA ILE A 44 18.95 -15.35 -10.06
C ILE A 44 18.43 -15.22 -8.63
N CYS A 45 17.11 -15.36 -8.45
CA CYS A 45 16.42 -15.18 -7.17
C CYS A 45 15.61 -16.41 -6.83
N GLY A 46 15.83 -16.98 -5.65
CA GLY A 46 15.09 -18.14 -5.16
C GLY A 46 14.14 -17.81 -4.04
N ILE A 47 12.91 -18.29 -4.13
CA ILE A 47 11.83 -18.07 -3.14
C ILE A 47 11.42 -19.42 -2.55
N ASN A 48 11.33 -19.51 -1.22
CA ASN A 48 10.92 -20.72 -0.52
C ASN A 48 9.39 -20.89 -0.44
N ARG A 49 8.94 -22.02 0.12
CA ARG A 49 7.50 -22.34 0.29
C ARG A 49 6.74 -21.38 1.21
N SER A 50 7.44 -20.67 2.11
CA SER A 50 6.84 -19.66 2.97
C SER A 50 6.84 -18.26 2.33
N GLY A 51 7.23 -18.16 1.05
CA GLY A 51 7.23 -16.91 0.29
C GLY A 51 8.42 -15.97 0.57
N LYS A 52 9.47 -16.46 1.25
CA LYS A 52 10.65 -15.66 1.58
C LYS A 52 11.74 -15.82 0.55
N ILE A 53 12.46 -14.73 0.27
CA ILE A 53 13.64 -14.70 -0.58
C ILE A 53 14.78 -15.45 0.15
N LEU A 54 15.28 -16.51 -0.47
CA LEU A 54 16.41 -17.30 0.04
C LEU A 54 17.76 -16.75 -0.42
N PHE A 55 17.80 -16.29 -1.65
CA PHE A 55 18.97 -15.69 -2.29
C PHE A 55 18.56 -14.77 -3.43
N ILE A 56 19.40 -13.80 -3.73
CA ILE A 56 19.39 -12.98 -4.94
C ILE A 56 20.85 -12.72 -5.33
N GLU A 57 21.32 -13.36 -6.41
CA GLU A 57 22.73 -13.45 -6.78
C GLU A 57 22.91 -13.18 -8.29
N ASN A 58 24.14 -13.03 -8.75
CA ASN A 58 24.44 -12.91 -10.17
C ASN A 58 24.16 -14.26 -10.89
N GLY A 59 23.38 -14.21 -11.99
CA GLY A 59 22.85 -15.40 -12.65
C GLY A 59 23.94 -16.28 -13.26
N GLU A 60 24.89 -15.70 -14.01
CA GLU A 60 25.91 -16.49 -14.71
C GLU A 60 26.95 -17.14 -13.79
N SER A 61 27.41 -16.43 -12.76
CA SER A 61 28.55 -16.87 -11.94
C SER A 61 28.17 -17.88 -10.85
N ASN A 62 26.91 -17.92 -10.41
CA ASN A 62 26.51 -18.65 -9.21
C ASN A 62 25.50 -19.77 -9.43
N GLN A 63 24.91 -19.90 -10.62
CA GLN A 63 23.78 -20.82 -10.87
C GLN A 63 24.09 -22.26 -10.42
N SER A 64 25.20 -22.88 -10.85
CA SER A 64 25.53 -24.28 -10.53
C SER A 64 25.73 -24.49 -9.02
N LEU A 65 26.29 -23.50 -8.33
CA LEU A 65 26.47 -23.55 -6.88
C LEU A 65 25.10 -23.48 -6.16
N LEU A 66 24.21 -22.59 -6.61
CA LEU A 66 22.88 -22.41 -6.07
C LEU A 66 21.98 -23.63 -6.33
N GLU A 67 22.06 -24.23 -7.52
CA GLU A 67 21.38 -25.50 -7.84
C GLU A 67 21.74 -26.59 -6.85
N MET A 68 23.04 -26.76 -6.56
CA MET A 68 23.52 -27.73 -5.60
C MET A 68 23.09 -27.38 -4.16
N GLN A 69 23.16 -26.09 -3.76
CA GLN A 69 22.86 -25.64 -2.41
C GLN A 69 21.35 -25.69 -2.08
N TYR A 70 20.50 -25.32 -3.02
CA TYR A 70 19.06 -25.16 -2.79
C TYR A 70 18.19 -26.23 -3.45
N GLY A 71 18.77 -27.18 -4.19
CA GLY A 71 18.12 -28.38 -4.70
C GLY A 71 17.13 -28.10 -5.83
N PHE A 72 17.37 -27.08 -6.66
CA PHE A 72 16.63 -26.85 -7.92
C PHE A 72 17.52 -27.20 -9.13
N THR A 73 16.95 -27.20 -10.33
CA THR A 73 17.65 -27.47 -11.59
C THR A 73 17.37 -26.34 -12.59
N SER A 74 18.14 -26.29 -13.67
CA SER A 74 17.93 -25.32 -14.76
C SER A 74 16.50 -25.37 -15.33
N LYS A 75 15.79 -26.49 -15.21
CA LYS A 75 14.39 -26.64 -15.66
C LYS A 75 13.38 -25.97 -14.74
N ASP A 76 13.77 -25.70 -13.49
CA ASP A 76 12.93 -25.04 -12.47
C ASP A 76 13.04 -23.52 -12.55
N ILE A 77 13.97 -23.01 -13.40
CA ILE A 77 14.21 -21.55 -13.53
C ILE A 77 13.19 -20.95 -14.48
N ILE A 78 12.47 -19.94 -13.98
CA ILE A 78 11.63 -19.06 -14.77
C ILE A 78 12.52 -17.97 -15.36
N LEU A 79 12.90 -18.13 -16.63
CA LEU A 79 13.74 -17.18 -17.34
C LEU A 79 12.90 -16.02 -17.88
N LEU A 80 13.23 -14.80 -17.47
CA LEU A 80 12.62 -13.58 -17.99
C LEU A 80 13.14 -13.26 -19.40
N LYS A 81 12.27 -12.67 -20.24
CA LYS A 81 12.69 -12.09 -21.52
C LYS A 81 13.58 -10.86 -21.27
N PRO A 82 14.40 -10.45 -22.25
CA PRO A 82 15.40 -9.39 -22.04
C PRO A 82 14.89 -8.06 -21.47
N ARG A 83 13.67 -7.62 -21.86
CA ARG A 83 13.06 -6.38 -21.37
C ARG A 83 12.14 -6.59 -20.17
N GLN A 84 11.75 -7.83 -19.86
CA GLN A 84 10.97 -8.14 -18.67
C GLN A 84 11.81 -7.87 -17.41
N PHE A 85 11.14 -7.42 -16.37
CA PHE A 85 11.77 -7.21 -15.09
C PHE A 85 10.81 -7.50 -13.93
N ILE A 86 11.38 -7.76 -12.76
CA ILE A 86 10.64 -7.92 -11.50
C ILE A 86 10.91 -6.69 -10.64
N MET A 87 9.83 -6.10 -10.11
CA MET A 87 9.87 -4.99 -9.17
C MET A 87 9.09 -5.32 -7.89
N PRO A 88 9.34 -4.64 -6.75
CA PRO A 88 8.53 -4.81 -5.55
C PRO A 88 7.07 -4.47 -5.84
N GLY A 89 6.16 -5.15 -5.12
CA GLY A 89 4.76 -4.80 -5.12
C GLY A 89 4.54 -3.37 -4.64
N LEU A 90 3.58 -2.68 -5.26
CA LEU A 90 3.23 -1.31 -4.90
C LEU A 90 2.46 -1.29 -3.58
N ILE A 91 2.69 -0.24 -2.78
CA ILE A 91 2.15 -0.06 -1.44
C ILE A 91 1.30 1.20 -1.41
N ASP A 92 0.01 1.03 -1.17
CA ASP A 92 -0.95 2.11 -0.97
C ASP A 92 -1.11 2.40 0.52
N THR A 93 -0.54 3.51 0.99
CA THR A 93 -0.52 3.85 2.42
C THR A 93 -1.80 4.52 2.92
N HIS A 94 -2.76 4.83 2.02
CA HIS A 94 -4.02 5.47 2.39
C HIS A 94 -5.10 5.27 1.33
N ILE A 95 -6.20 4.60 1.71
CA ILE A 95 -7.33 4.35 0.83
C ILE A 95 -8.63 4.14 1.63
N HIS A 96 -9.77 4.64 1.12
CA HIS A 96 -11.11 4.47 1.70
C HIS A 96 -11.90 3.39 0.94
N ALA A 97 -11.97 2.19 1.49
CA ALA A 97 -12.58 1.05 0.81
C ALA A 97 -14.05 1.26 0.38
N PRO A 98 -14.96 1.82 1.21
CA PRO A 98 -16.37 1.98 0.84
C PRO A 98 -16.58 3.00 -0.28
N GLN A 99 -15.70 3.99 -0.38
CA GLN A 99 -15.81 5.09 -1.34
C GLN A 99 -15.56 4.65 -2.79
N TYR A 100 -14.94 3.48 -3.00
CA TYR A 100 -14.72 2.93 -4.34
C TYR A 100 -16.00 2.84 -5.18
N SER A 101 -17.16 2.72 -4.54
CA SER A 101 -18.47 2.61 -5.20
C SER A 101 -18.86 3.85 -6.02
N PHE A 102 -18.27 5.03 -5.73
CA PHE A 102 -18.52 6.27 -6.47
C PHE A 102 -17.24 6.93 -7.03
N THR A 103 -16.15 6.21 -7.10
CA THR A 103 -14.92 6.69 -7.73
C THR A 103 -15.17 7.23 -9.14
N GLY A 104 -14.62 8.39 -9.44
CA GLY A 104 -14.82 9.07 -10.74
C GLY A 104 -15.97 10.09 -10.74
N THR A 105 -16.58 10.39 -9.58
CA THR A 105 -17.72 11.33 -9.50
C THR A 105 -17.50 12.42 -8.45
N GLY A 106 -18.05 13.62 -8.70
CA GLY A 106 -18.12 14.70 -7.71
C GLY A 106 -16.88 15.59 -7.60
N TYR A 107 -15.90 15.51 -8.49
CA TYR A 107 -14.66 16.30 -8.42
C TYR A 107 -14.80 17.79 -8.80
N ASP A 108 -15.97 18.24 -9.11
CA ASP A 108 -16.33 19.67 -9.18
C ASP A 108 -16.57 20.30 -7.81
N CYS A 109 -16.77 19.49 -6.75
CA CYS A 109 -16.89 19.92 -5.36
C CYS A 109 -15.52 20.17 -4.71
N HIS A 110 -15.50 20.96 -3.60
CA HIS A 110 -14.42 20.95 -2.62
C HIS A 110 -14.63 19.82 -1.61
N VAL A 111 -13.58 19.43 -0.90
CA VAL A 111 -13.57 18.26 0.00
C VAL A 111 -14.75 18.23 0.98
N VAL A 112 -15.08 19.33 1.66
CA VAL A 112 -16.19 19.38 2.63
C VAL A 112 -17.53 19.08 1.97
N GLU A 113 -17.83 19.77 0.87
CA GLU A 113 -19.06 19.54 0.09
C GLU A 113 -19.11 18.12 -0.50
N TRP A 114 -17.96 17.60 -0.93
CA TRP A 114 -17.84 16.27 -1.48
C TRP A 114 -18.12 15.20 -0.43
N LEU A 115 -17.60 15.38 0.79
CA LEU A 115 -17.88 14.48 1.91
C LEU A 115 -19.36 14.43 2.24
N ASP A 116 -20.03 15.61 2.28
CA ASP A 116 -21.46 15.72 2.58
C ASP A 116 -22.35 15.09 1.50
N LYS A 117 -22.02 15.30 0.22
CA LYS A 117 -22.85 14.83 -0.90
C LYS A 117 -22.63 13.36 -1.26
N TYR A 118 -21.41 12.89 -1.19
CA TYR A 118 -21.04 11.57 -1.70
C TYR A 118 -20.58 10.61 -0.62
N THR A 119 -19.68 11.04 0.27
CA THR A 119 -18.99 10.15 1.20
C THR A 119 -19.92 9.66 2.30
N PHE A 120 -20.42 10.54 3.17
CA PHE A 120 -21.25 10.15 4.30
C PHE A 120 -22.51 9.40 3.90
N PRO A 121 -23.28 9.85 2.86
CA PRO A 121 -24.46 9.12 2.41
C PRO A 121 -24.13 7.73 1.82
N THR A 122 -22.92 7.56 1.26
CA THR A 122 -22.51 6.27 0.71
C THR A 122 -22.01 5.34 1.80
N GLU A 123 -21.13 5.81 2.69
CA GLU A 123 -20.61 5.01 3.80
C GLU A 123 -21.72 4.51 4.73
N ALA A 124 -22.80 5.30 4.94
CA ALA A 124 -23.97 4.89 5.72
C ALA A 124 -24.64 3.63 5.17
N LYS A 125 -24.63 3.41 3.84
CA LYS A 125 -25.24 2.23 3.20
C LYS A 125 -24.49 0.92 3.47
N PHE A 126 -23.25 0.99 3.96
CA PHE A 126 -22.43 -0.21 4.27
C PHE A 126 -22.85 -0.93 5.56
N GLU A 127 -23.94 -0.53 6.20
CA GLU A 127 -24.67 -1.38 7.14
C GLU A 127 -25.14 -2.66 6.44
N ASP A 128 -25.45 -2.59 5.12
CA ASP A 128 -25.68 -3.76 4.28
C ASP A 128 -24.37 -4.46 3.92
N THR A 129 -24.13 -5.60 4.54
CA THR A 129 -22.94 -6.42 4.31
C THR A 129 -22.87 -7.03 2.90
N ASN A 130 -23.99 -7.18 2.18
CA ASN A 130 -23.99 -7.63 0.78
C ASN A 130 -23.44 -6.54 -0.15
N LEU A 131 -23.83 -5.28 0.09
CA LEU A 131 -23.23 -4.14 -0.60
C LEU A 131 -21.74 -4.08 -0.31
N ALA A 132 -21.33 -4.20 0.97
CA ALA A 132 -19.94 -4.21 1.38
C ALA A 132 -19.14 -5.31 0.65
N LEU A 133 -19.64 -6.55 0.62
CA LEU A 133 -19.01 -7.67 -0.06
C LEU A 133 -18.81 -7.41 -1.56
N ASN A 134 -19.85 -6.89 -2.24
CA ASN A 134 -19.80 -6.60 -3.68
C ASN A 134 -18.75 -5.51 -4.00
N VAL A 135 -18.74 -4.41 -3.25
CA VAL A 135 -17.82 -3.29 -3.47
C VAL A 135 -16.38 -3.70 -3.14
N TYR A 136 -16.16 -4.34 -1.98
CA TYR A 136 -14.83 -4.71 -1.53
C TYR A 136 -14.17 -5.77 -2.43
N LYS A 137 -14.92 -6.76 -2.94
CA LYS A 137 -14.38 -7.73 -3.92
C LYS A 137 -13.90 -7.04 -5.20
N LYS A 138 -14.65 -6.05 -5.69
CA LYS A 138 -14.26 -5.29 -6.89
C LYS A 138 -13.02 -4.43 -6.62
N LEU A 139 -12.99 -3.74 -5.48
CA LEU A 139 -11.86 -2.89 -5.10
C LEU A 139 -10.58 -3.68 -4.94
N VAL A 140 -10.55 -4.67 -4.02
CA VAL A 140 -9.33 -5.45 -3.72
C VAL A 140 -8.80 -6.13 -4.98
N ARG A 141 -9.70 -6.70 -5.81
CA ARG A 141 -9.30 -7.26 -7.10
C ARG A 141 -8.67 -6.20 -8.02
N ARG A 142 -9.26 -5.01 -8.10
CA ARG A 142 -8.75 -3.90 -8.93
C ARG A 142 -7.36 -3.47 -8.48
N LEU A 143 -7.15 -3.30 -7.17
CA LEU A 143 -5.87 -2.93 -6.60
C LEU A 143 -4.80 -3.98 -6.91
N LEU A 144 -5.10 -5.26 -6.71
CA LEU A 144 -4.17 -6.35 -7.04
C LEU A 144 -3.84 -6.38 -8.54
N MET A 145 -4.83 -6.19 -9.43
CA MET A 145 -4.59 -6.12 -10.88
C MET A 145 -3.69 -4.93 -11.25
N ASN A 146 -3.79 -3.82 -10.54
CA ASN A 146 -2.92 -2.64 -10.68
C ASN A 146 -1.58 -2.78 -9.94
N GLY A 147 -1.27 -3.96 -9.39
CA GLY A 147 0.02 -4.22 -8.73
C GLY A 147 0.13 -3.75 -7.28
N THR A 148 -0.96 -3.31 -6.65
CA THR A 148 -0.97 -2.92 -5.23
C THR A 148 -1.04 -4.18 -4.36
N THR A 149 0.10 -4.61 -3.85
CA THR A 149 0.22 -5.82 -3.01
C THR A 149 -0.12 -5.56 -1.55
N THR A 150 0.05 -4.32 -1.09
CA THR A 150 -0.22 -3.89 0.29
C THR A 150 -1.04 -2.61 0.28
N ALA A 151 -2.12 -2.55 1.08
CA ALA A 151 -2.95 -1.36 1.22
C ALA A 151 -3.35 -1.09 2.67
N SER A 152 -3.48 0.21 3.04
CA SER A 152 -3.98 0.63 4.34
C SER A 152 -5.37 1.23 4.22
N TYR A 153 -6.37 0.46 4.67
CA TYR A 153 -7.77 0.73 4.46
C TYR A 153 -8.43 1.47 5.61
N PHE A 154 -9.06 2.59 5.28
CA PHE A 154 -10.19 3.12 6.03
C PHE A 154 -11.44 2.36 5.58
N ALA A 155 -12.12 1.67 6.51
CA ALA A 155 -13.40 1.04 6.26
C ALA A 155 -14.55 2.02 6.59
N THR A 156 -15.68 1.52 7.07
CA THR A 156 -16.78 2.34 7.60
C THR A 156 -16.82 2.26 9.13
N LEU A 157 -17.77 2.97 9.73
CA LEU A 157 -18.10 2.83 11.15
C LEU A 157 -18.84 1.51 11.47
N HIS A 158 -19.16 0.67 10.46
CA HIS A 158 -19.91 -0.57 10.62
C HIS A 158 -18.97 -1.76 10.84
N TYR A 159 -18.98 -2.33 12.06
CA TYR A 159 -18.15 -3.48 12.42
C TYR A 159 -18.27 -4.65 11.43
N ASN A 160 -19.51 -5.07 11.11
CA ASN A 160 -19.72 -6.23 10.24
C ASN A 160 -19.18 -6.01 8.82
N ALA A 161 -19.37 -4.81 8.25
CA ALA A 161 -18.80 -4.48 6.94
C ALA A 161 -17.27 -4.49 6.96
N THR A 162 -16.65 -4.03 8.06
CA THR A 162 -15.19 -4.04 8.19
C THR A 162 -14.63 -5.47 8.32
N VAL A 163 -15.35 -6.38 8.98
CA VAL A 163 -15.02 -7.82 9.00
C VAL A 163 -15.11 -8.41 7.58
N VAL A 164 -16.18 -8.10 6.84
CA VAL A 164 -16.30 -8.52 5.42
C VAL A 164 -15.11 -8.06 4.57
N LEU A 165 -14.58 -6.86 4.82
CA LEU A 165 -13.35 -6.41 4.13
C LEU A 165 -12.16 -7.31 4.44
N CYS A 166 -11.96 -7.68 5.72
CA CYS A 166 -10.90 -8.61 6.11
C CYS A 166 -11.04 -9.97 5.41
N ASP A 167 -12.25 -10.52 5.34
CA ASP A 167 -12.52 -11.80 4.68
C ASP A 167 -12.19 -11.74 3.19
N VAL A 168 -12.57 -10.65 2.50
CA VAL A 168 -12.27 -10.43 1.08
C VAL A 168 -10.76 -10.31 0.85
N ILE A 169 -10.04 -9.61 1.72
CA ILE A 169 -8.59 -9.46 1.65
C ILE A 169 -7.90 -10.83 1.78
N VAL A 170 -8.34 -11.64 2.73
CA VAL A 170 -7.83 -13.01 2.93
C VAL A 170 -8.14 -13.90 1.71
N GLU A 171 -9.39 -13.85 1.20
CA GLU A 171 -9.83 -14.62 0.02
C GLU A 171 -8.98 -14.30 -1.21
N LEU A 172 -8.69 -13.01 -1.45
CA LEU A 172 -7.95 -12.56 -2.63
C LEU A 172 -6.43 -12.53 -2.42
N GLY A 173 -5.96 -12.66 -1.18
CA GLY A 173 -4.54 -12.79 -0.85
C GLY A 173 -3.75 -11.48 -0.87
N GLN A 174 -4.38 -10.33 -0.66
CA GLN A 174 -3.70 -9.04 -0.50
C GLN A 174 -3.17 -8.87 0.93
N ARG A 175 -2.06 -8.15 1.11
CA ARG A 175 -1.63 -7.69 2.43
C ARG A 175 -2.34 -6.39 2.77
N ALA A 176 -2.85 -6.24 4.00
CA ALA A 176 -3.58 -5.03 4.37
C ALA A 176 -3.49 -4.67 5.85
N TYR A 177 -3.58 -3.37 6.09
CA TYR A 177 -4.01 -2.77 7.34
C TYR A 177 -5.49 -2.41 7.20
N VAL A 178 -6.31 -2.73 8.20
CA VAL A 178 -7.76 -2.48 8.16
C VAL A 178 -8.23 -1.88 9.47
N GLY A 179 -8.98 -0.77 9.41
CA GLY A 179 -9.55 -0.13 10.58
C GLY A 179 -10.99 0.33 10.40
N ILE A 180 -11.77 0.25 11.49
CA ILE A 180 -13.07 0.92 11.57
C ILE A 180 -12.80 2.43 11.57
N THR A 181 -13.50 3.16 10.71
CA THR A 181 -13.39 4.62 10.65
C THR A 181 -14.37 5.24 11.64
N ASP A 182 -13.86 5.63 12.81
CA ASP A 182 -14.69 6.17 13.89
C ASP A 182 -15.03 7.65 13.66
N VAL A 183 -16.30 7.99 13.97
CA VAL A 183 -16.87 9.34 13.94
C VAL A 183 -17.85 9.46 15.10
N ASP A 184 -17.56 10.29 16.11
CA ASP A 184 -18.46 10.58 17.20
C ASP A 184 -18.88 12.06 17.28
N CYS A 185 -18.26 12.92 16.47
CA CYS A 185 -18.55 14.33 16.33
C CYS A 185 -18.81 14.66 14.85
N SER A 186 -20.06 14.91 14.49
CA SER A 186 -20.47 15.29 13.12
C SER A 186 -21.86 15.92 13.17
N HIS A 187 -22.16 16.81 12.20
CA HIS A 187 -23.52 17.32 11.98
C HIS A 187 -24.42 16.31 11.24
N HIS A 188 -23.81 15.26 10.66
CA HIS A 188 -24.55 14.16 10.02
C HIS A 188 -25.02 13.14 11.06
N GLU A 189 -26.15 12.46 10.74
CA GLU A 189 -26.62 11.32 11.53
C GLU A 189 -25.66 10.12 11.47
N HIS A 190 -24.77 10.08 10.45
CA HIS A 190 -23.76 9.03 10.27
C HIS A 190 -22.62 9.18 11.29
N ARG A 191 -22.94 8.93 12.56
CA ARG A 191 -22.01 8.95 13.70
C ARG A 191 -22.48 7.99 14.78
N LYS A 192 -21.59 7.63 15.69
CA LYS A 192 -21.89 6.83 16.88
C LYS A 192 -21.52 7.62 18.14
N THR A 193 -21.95 7.14 19.31
CA THR A 193 -21.44 7.70 20.58
C THR A 193 -19.99 7.29 20.78
N THR A 194 -19.24 8.07 21.55
CA THR A 194 -17.84 7.78 21.92
C THR A 194 -17.67 6.34 22.46
N GLU A 195 -18.59 5.92 23.37
CA GLU A 195 -18.56 4.60 23.98
C GLU A 195 -18.81 3.49 22.94
N CYS A 196 -19.69 3.74 21.97
CA CYS A 196 -19.98 2.78 20.90
C CYS A 196 -18.78 2.63 19.98
N CYS A 197 -18.17 3.75 19.53
CA CYS A 197 -16.96 3.75 18.74
C CYS A 197 -15.83 2.98 19.43
N ALA A 198 -15.53 3.33 20.68
CA ALA A 198 -14.48 2.69 21.48
C ALA A 198 -14.69 1.17 21.61
N LYS A 199 -15.93 0.76 21.91
CA LYS A 199 -16.29 -0.66 22.07
C LYS A 199 -16.18 -1.45 20.78
N GLU A 200 -16.66 -0.91 19.66
CA GLU A 200 -16.62 -1.61 18.38
C GLU A 200 -15.20 -1.66 17.81
N THR A 201 -14.42 -0.60 17.95
CA THR A 201 -13.01 -0.58 17.55
C THR A 201 -12.19 -1.58 18.39
N GLU A 202 -12.35 -1.62 19.70
CA GLU A 202 -11.68 -2.63 20.52
C GLU A 202 -12.11 -4.06 20.14
N ARG A 203 -13.41 -4.28 19.90
CA ARG A 203 -13.93 -5.56 19.42
C ARG A 203 -13.32 -5.98 18.09
N PHE A 204 -13.17 -5.02 17.16
CA PHE A 204 -12.58 -5.28 15.85
C PHE A 204 -11.10 -5.62 15.96
N ILE A 205 -10.31 -4.86 16.74
CA ILE A 205 -8.90 -5.16 17.00
C ILE A 205 -8.75 -6.60 17.53
N LYS A 206 -9.53 -6.98 18.53
CA LYS A 206 -9.50 -8.35 19.08
C LYS A 206 -9.86 -9.39 18.01
N HIS A 207 -10.89 -9.16 17.21
CA HIS A 207 -11.30 -10.07 16.14
C HIS A 207 -10.16 -10.32 15.14
N VAL A 208 -9.47 -9.27 14.67
CA VAL A 208 -8.37 -9.44 13.72
C VAL A 208 -7.15 -10.11 14.37
N ILE A 209 -6.86 -9.82 15.63
CA ILE A 209 -5.79 -10.52 16.38
C ILE A 209 -6.14 -12.02 16.52
N GLU A 210 -7.38 -12.36 16.85
CA GLU A 210 -7.86 -13.75 16.99
C GLU A 210 -7.89 -14.48 15.64
N MET A 211 -8.20 -13.78 14.53
CA MET A 211 -8.08 -14.32 13.17
C MET A 211 -6.67 -14.82 12.88
N ASN A 212 -5.66 -14.17 13.45
CA ASN A 212 -4.24 -14.52 13.34
C ASN A 212 -3.76 -14.79 11.89
N HIS A 213 -4.26 -14.00 10.93
CA HIS A 213 -3.89 -14.15 9.53
C HIS A 213 -2.69 -13.27 9.17
N PRO A 214 -1.60 -13.81 8.56
CA PRO A 214 -0.33 -13.09 8.39
C PRO A 214 -0.40 -11.88 7.44
N LEU A 215 -1.46 -11.77 6.64
CA LEU A 215 -1.64 -10.68 5.69
C LEU A 215 -2.54 -9.55 6.21
N VAL A 216 -3.27 -9.73 7.31
CA VAL A 216 -4.21 -8.73 7.82
C VAL A 216 -3.74 -8.22 9.18
N THR A 217 -3.62 -6.91 9.30
CA THR A 217 -3.23 -6.22 10.54
C THR A 217 -4.31 -5.20 10.90
N PRO A 218 -4.82 -5.18 12.14
CA PRO A 218 -5.74 -4.14 12.55
C PRO A 218 -4.99 -2.82 12.70
N VAL A 219 -5.60 -1.73 12.25
CA VAL A 219 -5.08 -0.37 12.42
C VAL A 219 -6.15 0.50 13.06
N LEU A 220 -5.77 1.29 14.05
CA LEU A 220 -6.65 2.22 14.69
C LEU A 220 -6.88 3.42 13.77
N THR A 221 -8.15 3.76 13.53
CA THR A 221 -8.54 4.71 12.47
C THR A 221 -9.52 5.74 13.01
N ALA A 222 -9.01 6.90 13.47
CA ALA A 222 -9.84 8.08 13.68
C ALA A 222 -10.03 8.80 12.34
N ARG A 223 -11.28 9.15 11.94
CA ARG A 223 -11.45 9.88 10.67
C ARG A 223 -10.63 11.16 10.64
N GLY A 224 -10.64 11.94 11.71
CA GLY A 224 -9.84 13.15 11.84
C GLY A 224 -10.29 13.98 13.05
N ILE A 225 -9.49 14.97 13.43
CA ILE A 225 -9.75 15.87 14.58
C ILE A 225 -11.12 16.55 14.44
N ALA A 226 -11.53 16.90 13.21
CA ALA A 226 -12.81 17.56 12.99
C ALA A 226 -14.03 16.63 13.22
N HIS A 227 -13.83 15.34 13.28
CA HIS A 227 -14.90 14.32 13.35
C HIS A 227 -14.86 13.47 14.62
N CYS A 228 -13.88 13.70 15.48
CA CYS A 228 -13.68 12.93 16.71
C CYS A 228 -13.53 13.87 17.91
N THR A 229 -14.23 13.56 19.01
CA THR A 229 -14.02 14.26 20.29
C THR A 229 -12.65 13.95 20.87
N LYS A 230 -12.13 14.83 21.75
CA LYS A 230 -10.88 14.57 22.48
C LYS A 230 -10.95 13.29 23.31
N SER A 231 -12.13 12.98 23.84
CA SER A 231 -12.39 11.75 24.58
C SER A 231 -12.16 10.51 23.70
N LEU A 232 -12.73 10.47 22.49
CA LEU A 232 -12.54 9.35 21.56
C LEU A 232 -11.07 9.23 21.13
N LEU A 233 -10.43 10.34 20.77
CA LEU A 233 -9.02 10.34 20.38
C LEU A 233 -8.10 9.82 21.50
N THR A 234 -8.37 10.20 22.77
CA THR A 234 -7.61 9.69 23.92
C THR A 234 -7.81 8.18 24.11
N ILE A 235 -9.06 7.69 24.02
CA ILE A 235 -9.35 6.24 24.08
C ILE A 235 -8.63 5.50 22.94
N HIS A 236 -8.57 6.08 21.75
CA HIS A 236 -7.84 5.50 20.63
C HIS A 236 -6.34 5.37 20.94
N GLY A 237 -5.69 6.39 21.50
CA GLY A 237 -4.30 6.31 21.93
C GLY A 237 -4.07 5.21 22.98
N GLU A 238 -4.97 5.08 23.95
CA GLU A 238 -4.94 4.01 24.94
C GLU A 238 -5.08 2.61 24.32
N LEU A 239 -6.01 2.43 23.37
CA LEU A 239 -6.20 1.18 22.64
C LEU A 239 -4.98 0.83 21.77
N ALA A 240 -4.42 1.81 21.06
CA ALA A 240 -3.21 1.61 20.25
C ALA A 240 -2.04 1.14 21.12
N LYS A 241 -1.84 1.79 22.28
CA LYS A 241 -0.82 1.39 23.25
C LYS A 241 -1.10 0.00 23.85
N LYS A 242 -2.35 -0.29 24.21
CA LYS A 242 -2.76 -1.56 24.83
C LYS A 242 -2.52 -2.76 23.93
N TYR A 243 -2.83 -2.63 22.65
CA TYR A 243 -2.74 -3.74 21.68
C TYR A 243 -1.49 -3.67 20.80
N GLY A 244 -0.70 -2.61 20.90
CA GLY A 244 0.51 -2.40 20.09
C GLY A 244 0.22 -2.22 18.59
N VAL A 245 -1.01 -1.79 18.23
CA VAL A 245 -1.46 -1.64 16.84
C VAL A 245 -1.06 -0.28 16.25
N PRO A 246 -0.83 -0.20 14.93
CA PRO A 246 -0.57 1.08 14.25
C PRO A 246 -1.78 2.01 14.25
N ILE A 247 -1.54 3.27 13.89
CA ILE A 247 -2.52 4.35 13.88
C ILE A 247 -2.50 5.01 12.50
N GLN A 248 -3.68 5.28 11.94
CA GLN A 248 -3.83 6.10 10.74
C GLN A 248 -4.89 7.18 10.94
N GLY A 249 -4.76 8.28 10.23
CA GLY A 249 -5.66 9.43 10.29
C GLY A 249 -5.40 10.42 9.17
N HIS A 250 -6.06 11.58 9.24
CA HIS A 250 -5.84 12.72 8.35
C HIS A 250 -5.22 13.87 9.15
N LEU A 251 -4.33 14.64 8.54
CA LEU A 251 -3.69 15.79 9.16
C LEU A 251 -3.41 16.87 8.12
N ARG A 252 -3.92 18.08 8.37
CA ARG A 252 -3.64 19.25 7.55
C ARG A 252 -3.93 19.06 6.05
N GLU A 253 -5.09 18.47 5.75
CA GLU A 253 -5.55 18.31 4.37
C GLU A 253 -5.97 19.64 3.76
N ILE A 254 -6.66 20.50 4.50
CA ILE A 254 -7.12 21.81 4.05
C ILE A 254 -6.55 22.94 4.92
N LYS A 255 -6.41 24.12 4.32
CA LYS A 255 -5.70 25.24 4.94
C LYS A 255 -6.25 25.65 6.31
N ASP A 256 -7.56 25.79 6.42
CA ASP A 256 -8.26 26.16 7.64
C ASP A 256 -9.11 24.99 8.14
N GLU A 257 -8.47 23.85 8.40
CA GLU A 257 -9.14 22.56 8.61
C GLU A 257 -10.26 22.62 9.64
N LEU A 258 -10.02 23.21 10.83
CA LEU A 258 -11.03 23.29 11.87
C LEU A 258 -12.14 24.31 11.57
N ALA A 259 -11.81 25.42 10.89
CA ALA A 259 -12.77 26.47 10.56
C ALA A 259 -13.67 26.05 9.37
N SER A 260 -13.21 25.17 8.51
CA SER A 260 -13.96 24.71 7.34
C SER A 260 -15.14 23.79 7.70
N TRP A 261 -15.10 23.19 8.88
CA TRP A 261 -16.17 22.35 9.43
C TRP A 261 -17.10 23.23 10.28
N ASN A 262 -18.31 23.53 9.77
CA ASN A 262 -19.32 24.42 10.38
C ASN A 262 -19.91 23.87 11.71
N PHE A 263 -19.13 23.25 12.57
CA PHE A 263 -19.56 22.85 13.90
C PHE A 263 -18.46 23.12 14.95
N ALA A 264 -18.90 23.37 16.18
CA ALA A 264 -18.00 23.70 17.27
C ALA A 264 -17.10 22.52 17.61
N SER A 265 -15.85 22.57 17.19
CA SER A 265 -14.83 21.62 17.60
C SER A 265 -14.24 22.01 18.95
N GLU A 266 -13.99 21.04 19.83
CA GLU A 266 -13.24 21.23 21.07
C GLU A 266 -11.83 21.80 20.83
N PHE A 267 -11.36 21.68 19.59
CA PHE A 267 -10.03 22.09 19.15
C PHE A 267 -10.00 23.45 18.45
N SER A 268 -11.12 24.18 18.38
CA SER A 268 -11.25 25.45 17.64
C SER A 268 -10.22 26.54 18.01
N GLN A 269 -9.60 26.44 19.18
CA GLN A 269 -8.57 27.37 19.68
C GLN A 269 -7.14 26.89 19.43
N THR A 270 -6.93 25.69 18.87
CA THR A 270 -5.58 25.18 18.62
C THR A 270 -5.08 25.58 17.23
N SER A 271 -3.80 25.98 17.16
CA SER A 271 -3.09 26.20 15.90
C SER A 271 -2.21 25.01 15.49
N ASN A 272 -1.94 24.07 16.40
CA ASN A 272 -1.07 22.92 16.18
C ASN A 272 -1.85 21.61 16.34
N LEU A 273 -2.25 21.00 15.20
CA LEU A 273 -3.06 19.79 15.21
C LEU A 273 -2.23 18.54 15.57
N ALA A 274 -0.95 18.50 15.22
CA ALA A 274 -0.07 17.43 15.64
C ALA A 274 0.08 17.36 17.16
N LYS A 275 0.05 18.52 17.85
CA LYS A 275 0.07 18.59 19.32
C LYS A 275 -1.17 17.95 19.94
N VAL A 276 -2.34 18.09 19.32
CA VAL A 276 -3.57 17.40 19.77
C VAL A 276 -3.39 15.88 19.67
N HIS A 277 -2.84 15.39 18.55
CA HIS A 277 -2.57 13.97 18.39
C HIS A 277 -1.55 13.46 19.42
N GLU A 278 -0.49 14.23 19.70
CA GLU A 278 0.48 13.89 20.75
C GLU A 278 -0.17 13.78 22.13
N GLU A 279 -0.97 14.78 22.54
CA GLU A 279 -1.67 14.79 23.83
C GLU A 279 -2.63 13.61 23.99
N CYS A 280 -3.20 13.12 22.88
CA CYS A 280 -4.07 11.95 22.86
C CYS A 280 -3.30 10.62 22.71
N GLY A 281 -1.96 10.63 22.65
CA GLY A 281 -1.14 9.43 22.48
C GLY A 281 -1.19 8.83 21.08
N LEU A 282 -1.52 9.64 20.07
CA LEU A 282 -1.68 9.21 18.68
C LEU A 282 -0.45 9.46 17.79
N LEU A 283 0.56 10.22 18.27
CA LEU A 283 1.86 10.29 17.60
C LEU A 283 2.79 9.19 18.12
N THR A 284 3.15 8.28 17.24
CA THR A 284 4.06 7.15 17.54
C THR A 284 4.87 6.80 16.30
N ASP A 285 5.88 5.95 16.44
CA ASP A 285 6.68 5.41 15.35
C ASP A 285 5.91 4.46 14.42
N LYS A 286 4.67 4.06 14.82
CA LYS A 286 3.72 3.27 14.05
C LYS A 286 2.52 4.09 13.56
N ALA A 287 2.51 5.41 13.80
CA ALA A 287 1.46 6.30 13.31
C ALA A 287 1.84 6.90 11.95
N TYR A 288 0.84 7.14 11.12
CA TYR A 288 0.98 7.85 9.84
C TYR A 288 -0.31 8.60 9.50
N TYR A 289 -0.12 9.76 8.87
CA TYR A 289 -1.22 10.66 8.55
C TYR A 289 -1.25 10.99 7.07
N ALA A 290 -2.46 11.01 6.51
CA ALA A 290 -2.68 11.36 5.12
C ALA A 290 -2.58 12.87 4.89
N HIS A 291 -2.22 13.25 3.67
CA HIS A 291 -2.12 14.59 3.08
C HIS A 291 -0.97 15.44 3.60
N CYS A 292 -0.99 15.90 4.83
CA CYS A 292 0.03 16.77 5.44
C CYS A 292 0.41 17.97 4.55
N ILE A 293 -0.59 18.62 3.89
CA ILE A 293 -0.36 19.69 2.92
C ILE A 293 0.11 20.97 3.61
N TYR A 294 -0.52 21.31 4.74
CA TYR A 294 -0.33 22.57 5.45
C TYR A 294 0.30 22.39 6.83
N VAL A 295 1.10 21.33 7.00
CA VAL A 295 1.86 21.11 8.24
C VAL A 295 2.86 22.26 8.47
N THR A 296 2.94 22.74 9.71
CA THR A 296 3.93 23.74 10.12
C THR A 296 5.26 23.09 10.50
N GLU A 297 6.34 23.89 10.59
CA GLU A 297 7.65 23.38 11.01
C GLU A 297 7.59 22.74 12.41
N GLU A 298 6.81 23.33 13.35
CA GLU A 298 6.63 22.76 14.69
C GLU A 298 5.88 21.42 14.64
N GLU A 299 4.91 21.26 13.73
CA GLU A 299 4.22 19.98 13.51
C GLU A 299 5.15 18.93 12.89
N ILE A 300 6.00 19.34 11.94
CA ILE A 300 7.04 18.49 11.35
C ILE A 300 8.03 17.99 12.41
N ASP A 301 8.56 18.90 13.23
CA ASP A 301 9.48 18.56 14.32
C ASP A 301 8.84 17.56 15.30
N LEU A 302 7.57 17.77 15.62
CA LEU A 302 6.82 16.91 16.51
C LEU A 302 6.61 15.51 15.92
N MET A 303 6.17 15.43 14.65
CA MET A 303 6.03 14.16 13.93
C MET A 303 7.35 13.42 13.84
N LEU A 304 8.44 14.13 13.54
CA LEU A 304 9.78 13.57 13.43
C LEU A 304 10.26 12.99 14.77
N SER A 305 10.06 13.73 15.88
CA SER A 305 10.47 13.30 17.23
C SER A 305 9.79 12.00 17.68
N HIS A 306 8.57 11.73 17.17
CA HIS A 306 7.82 10.49 17.42
C HIS A 306 8.02 9.42 16.34
N GLY A 307 8.74 9.72 15.25
CA GLY A 307 8.94 8.79 14.13
C GLY A 307 7.67 8.55 13.30
N THR A 308 6.71 9.47 13.36
CA THR A 308 5.42 9.41 12.63
C THR A 308 5.62 9.56 11.13
N GLY A 309 4.86 8.80 10.32
CA GLY A 309 4.93 8.81 8.86
C GLY A 309 3.88 9.69 8.18
N VAL A 310 4.06 9.91 6.88
CA VAL A 310 3.16 10.66 6.00
C VAL A 310 2.70 9.79 4.84
N ALA A 311 1.40 9.75 4.57
CA ALA A 311 0.79 9.17 3.38
C ALA A 311 0.44 10.30 2.40
N HIS A 312 1.25 10.46 1.35
CA HIS A 312 1.04 11.52 0.35
C HIS A 312 0.03 11.07 -0.70
N CYS A 313 -1.06 11.81 -0.86
CA CYS A 313 -2.19 11.53 -1.73
C CYS A 313 -2.35 12.60 -2.83
N PRO A 314 -1.41 12.72 -3.79
CA PRO A 314 -1.38 13.85 -4.71
C PRO A 314 -2.61 13.96 -5.61
N ILE A 315 -3.21 12.83 -6.01
CA ILE A 315 -4.40 12.83 -6.88
C ILE A 315 -5.55 13.50 -6.14
N SER A 316 -5.87 13.04 -4.94
CA SER A 316 -6.95 13.59 -4.12
C SER A 316 -6.72 15.07 -3.79
N ASN A 317 -5.48 15.43 -3.44
CA ASN A 317 -5.12 16.82 -3.15
C ASN A 317 -5.48 17.76 -4.31
N PHE A 318 -5.32 17.33 -5.55
CA PHE A 318 -5.71 18.08 -6.75
C PHE A 318 -7.21 17.99 -7.04
N ASP A 319 -7.78 16.78 -7.06
CA ASP A 319 -9.17 16.53 -7.44
C ASP A 319 -10.15 17.28 -6.51
N LEU A 320 -9.89 17.25 -5.20
CA LEU A 320 -10.72 17.93 -4.20
C LEU A 320 -10.26 19.37 -3.88
N LYS A 321 -9.27 19.87 -4.62
CA LYS A 321 -8.75 21.25 -4.50
C LYS A 321 -8.21 21.58 -3.11
N SER A 322 -7.68 20.55 -2.41
CA SER A 322 -7.12 20.69 -1.07
C SER A 322 -5.83 21.50 -1.08
N GLY A 323 -4.95 21.30 -2.05
CA GLY A 323 -3.68 22.02 -2.20
C GLY A 323 -2.55 21.19 -2.76
N VAL A 324 -1.31 21.62 -2.55
CA VAL A 324 -0.10 20.93 -3.01
C VAL A 324 0.89 20.77 -1.87
N ALA A 325 1.17 19.52 -1.47
CA ALA A 325 2.13 19.22 -0.41
C ALA A 325 3.58 19.31 -0.90
N GLU A 326 4.46 19.93 -0.11
CA GLU A 326 5.90 20.05 -0.40
C GLU A 326 6.67 18.81 0.08
N ILE A 327 6.49 17.68 -0.59
CA ILE A 327 7.06 16.39 -0.15
C ILE A 327 8.60 16.40 -0.13
N ARG A 328 9.27 17.13 -1.03
CA ARG A 328 10.73 17.27 -0.99
C ARG A 328 11.20 17.81 0.34
N HIS A 329 10.52 18.82 0.88
CA HIS A 329 10.83 19.41 2.18
C HIS A 329 10.69 18.36 3.30
N LEU A 330 9.59 17.61 3.35
CA LEU A 330 9.38 16.56 4.36
C LEU A 330 10.47 15.47 4.32
N LEU A 331 10.89 15.08 3.10
CA LEU A 331 11.97 14.11 2.91
C LEU A 331 13.34 14.65 3.35
N ASP A 332 13.62 15.93 3.08
CA ASP A 332 14.86 16.60 3.50
C ASP A 332 14.93 16.70 5.03
N GLN A 333 13.80 16.88 5.71
CA GLN A 333 13.64 16.79 7.18
C GLN A 333 13.69 15.34 7.70
N LYS A 334 13.77 14.31 6.85
CA LYS A 334 13.85 12.88 7.20
C LYS A 334 12.54 12.26 7.71
N LEU A 335 11.42 12.86 7.44
CA LEU A 335 10.14 12.19 7.67
C LEU A 335 10.00 10.96 6.76
N LYS A 336 9.37 9.91 7.28
CA LYS A 336 8.95 8.76 6.48
C LYS A 336 7.78 9.19 5.59
N VAL A 337 7.89 8.98 4.28
CA VAL A 337 6.84 9.31 3.33
C VAL A 337 6.56 8.11 2.44
N GLY A 338 5.28 7.75 2.33
CA GLY A 338 4.74 6.81 1.37
C GLY A 338 3.69 7.49 0.48
N LEU A 339 3.23 6.78 -0.56
CA LEU A 339 2.18 7.25 -1.45
C LEU A 339 0.85 6.57 -1.12
N GLY A 340 -0.26 7.29 -1.29
CA GLY A 340 -1.62 6.77 -1.16
C GLY A 340 -2.51 7.18 -2.33
N THR A 341 -3.44 6.29 -2.71
CA THR A 341 -4.43 6.60 -3.75
C THR A 341 -5.51 7.54 -3.24
N ASP A 342 -5.84 7.39 -1.97
CA ASP A 342 -6.99 8.06 -1.34
C ASP A 342 -8.28 7.88 -2.19
N VAL A 343 -8.51 6.68 -2.71
CA VAL A 343 -9.77 6.36 -3.38
C VAL A 343 -10.93 6.51 -2.37
N SER A 344 -11.98 7.34 -2.63
CA SER A 344 -12.26 7.97 -3.92
C SER A 344 -12.05 9.49 -3.92
N GLY A 345 -11.35 10.08 -2.95
CA GLY A 345 -10.87 11.46 -3.07
C GLY A 345 -9.94 11.60 -4.28
N GLY A 346 -9.09 10.60 -4.51
CA GLY A 346 -8.38 10.42 -5.78
C GLY A 346 -9.17 9.55 -6.77
N HIS A 347 -9.21 9.96 -8.05
CA HIS A 347 -9.99 9.28 -9.09
C HIS A 347 -9.41 7.94 -9.56
N SER A 348 -8.16 7.64 -9.23
CA SER A 348 -7.49 6.44 -9.74
C SER A 348 -7.11 5.44 -8.62
N PRO A 349 -7.46 4.16 -8.74
CA PRO A 349 -6.99 3.08 -7.87
C PRO A 349 -5.60 2.56 -8.27
N SER A 350 -4.89 3.23 -9.19
CA SER A 350 -3.58 2.82 -9.70
C SER A 350 -2.46 3.58 -9.00
N MET A 351 -1.58 2.88 -8.31
CA MET A 351 -0.38 3.47 -7.73
C MET A 351 0.60 4.00 -8.79
N LEU A 352 0.52 3.55 -10.05
CA LEU A 352 1.29 4.16 -11.16
C LEU A 352 0.82 5.58 -11.43
N ASP A 353 -0.50 5.84 -11.36
CA ASP A 353 -1.03 7.20 -11.50
C ASP A 353 -0.64 8.08 -10.32
N VAL A 354 -0.61 7.51 -9.10
CA VAL A 354 -0.12 8.24 -7.92
C VAL A 354 1.36 8.63 -8.07
N ILE A 355 2.20 7.73 -8.59
CA ILE A 355 3.61 8.03 -8.91
C ILE A 355 3.71 9.23 -9.88
N ARG A 356 2.92 9.24 -10.97
CA ARG A 356 2.89 10.32 -11.96
C ARG A 356 2.45 11.64 -11.35
N GLN A 357 1.38 11.61 -10.57
CA GLN A 357 0.87 12.82 -9.91
C GLN A 357 1.78 13.31 -8.78
N CYS A 358 2.51 12.45 -8.09
CA CYS A 358 3.53 12.85 -7.13
C CYS A 358 4.64 13.68 -7.80
N ILE A 359 5.10 13.26 -8.98
CA ILE A 359 6.09 14.01 -9.78
C ILE A 359 5.49 15.35 -10.24
N THR A 360 4.25 15.34 -10.75
CA THR A 360 3.53 16.53 -11.19
C THR A 360 3.37 17.54 -10.04
N ALA A 361 2.93 17.08 -8.86
CA ALA A 361 2.79 17.91 -7.67
C ALA A 361 4.12 18.57 -7.26
N SER A 362 5.21 17.80 -7.28
CA SER A 362 6.54 18.33 -6.97
C SER A 362 7.02 19.36 -8.00
N ASN A 363 6.69 19.19 -9.28
CA ASN A 363 6.99 20.17 -10.31
C ASN A 363 6.17 21.45 -10.13
N VAL A 364 4.89 21.35 -9.72
CA VAL A 364 4.05 22.52 -9.42
C VAL A 364 4.66 23.33 -8.26
N VAL A 365 5.12 22.67 -7.21
CA VAL A 365 5.85 23.35 -6.11
C VAL A 365 7.08 24.08 -6.64
N ALA A 366 7.86 23.44 -7.53
CA ALA A 366 9.09 24.02 -8.06
C ALA A 366 8.87 25.35 -8.80
N PHE A 367 7.71 25.60 -9.42
CA PHE A 367 7.40 26.86 -10.13
C PHE A 367 7.49 28.11 -9.22
N SER A 368 7.34 27.94 -7.93
CA SER A 368 7.42 29.04 -6.93
C SER A 368 8.72 29.02 -6.11
N LYS A 369 9.65 28.11 -6.42
CA LYS A 369 10.90 27.92 -5.68
C LYS A 369 12.10 28.46 -6.45
N PRO A 370 13.26 28.69 -5.79
CA PRO A 370 14.52 29.03 -6.45
C PRO A 370 14.98 27.91 -7.43
N GLU A 371 15.80 28.26 -8.41
CA GLU A 371 16.38 27.30 -9.40
C GLU A 371 17.14 26.13 -8.75
N SER A 372 17.64 26.31 -7.54
CA SER A 372 18.31 25.26 -6.77
C SER A 372 17.38 24.20 -6.20
N TYR A 373 16.07 24.43 -6.22
CA TYR A 373 15.07 23.46 -5.74
C TYR A 373 15.06 22.23 -6.64
N ARG A 374 15.03 21.04 -6.01
CA ARG A 374 14.99 19.76 -6.73
C ARG A 374 13.61 19.13 -6.61
N SER A 375 12.86 19.11 -7.70
CA SER A 375 11.64 18.31 -7.81
C SER A 375 11.93 16.84 -7.57
N LEU A 376 10.88 16.10 -7.17
CA LEU A 376 10.95 14.64 -7.08
C LEU A 376 11.07 14.04 -8.49
N SER A 377 12.01 13.11 -8.65
CA SER A 377 12.19 12.32 -9.85
C SER A 377 11.29 11.08 -9.86
N TYR A 378 11.19 10.40 -11.02
CA TYR A 378 10.51 9.11 -11.10
C TYR A 378 11.15 8.05 -10.17
N LYS A 379 12.45 8.15 -9.91
CA LYS A 379 13.16 7.27 -8.95
C LYS A 379 12.70 7.53 -7.53
N ASP A 380 12.57 8.80 -7.13
CA ASP A 380 12.04 9.17 -5.81
C ASP A 380 10.60 8.65 -5.66
N ALA A 381 9.72 8.91 -6.64
CA ALA A 381 8.33 8.48 -6.59
C ALA A 381 8.19 6.94 -6.56
N PHE A 382 9.03 6.21 -7.32
CA PHE A 382 9.11 4.75 -7.24
C PHE A 382 9.47 4.27 -5.83
N ARG A 383 10.47 4.90 -5.21
CA ARG A 383 10.86 4.59 -3.83
C ARG A 383 9.71 4.82 -2.85
N LEU A 384 8.99 5.95 -2.98
CA LEU A 384 7.85 6.26 -2.10
C LEU A 384 6.71 5.27 -2.26
N ALA A 385 6.48 4.73 -3.46
CA ALA A 385 5.45 3.73 -3.76
C ALA A 385 5.84 2.30 -3.35
N THR A 386 7.09 2.05 -2.97
CA THR A 386 7.62 0.72 -2.62
C THR A 386 8.26 0.73 -1.22
N LEU A 387 9.57 0.95 -1.11
CA LEU A 387 10.29 0.95 0.17
C LEU A 387 9.78 2.04 1.13
N GLY A 388 9.52 3.26 0.64
CA GLY A 388 8.97 4.35 1.44
C GLY A 388 7.60 4.00 2.04
N GLY A 389 6.70 3.42 1.25
CA GLY A 389 5.41 2.91 1.75
C GLY A 389 5.58 1.85 2.83
N SER A 390 6.55 0.93 2.67
CA SER A 390 6.84 -0.08 3.70
C SER A 390 7.43 0.52 4.98
N GLU A 391 8.25 1.58 4.87
CA GLU A 391 8.79 2.32 6.01
C GLU A 391 7.67 3.03 6.81
N VAL A 392 6.71 3.63 6.10
CA VAL A 392 5.52 4.28 6.71
C VAL A 392 4.67 3.27 7.46
N LEU A 393 4.42 2.10 6.87
CA LEU A 393 3.61 1.07 7.49
C LEU A 393 4.39 0.19 8.51
N GLY A 394 5.67 0.47 8.76
CA GLY A 394 6.50 -0.35 9.66
C GLY A 394 6.74 -1.78 9.14
N LEU A 395 6.80 -1.95 7.82
CA LEU A 395 6.99 -3.24 7.14
C LEU A 395 8.33 -3.35 6.39
N SER A 396 9.24 -2.39 6.56
CA SER A 396 10.49 -2.33 5.79
C SER A 396 11.41 -3.54 6.00
N ASP A 397 11.32 -4.21 7.14
CA ASP A 397 12.03 -5.46 7.41
C ASP A 397 11.39 -6.69 6.73
N LYS A 398 10.17 -6.52 6.19
CA LYS A 398 9.37 -7.62 5.65
C LYS A 398 9.17 -7.55 4.15
N ILE A 399 8.92 -6.35 3.60
CA ILE A 399 8.61 -6.08 2.19
C ILE A 399 9.19 -4.73 1.72
N GLY A 400 8.93 -4.36 0.47
CA GLY A 400 9.24 -3.03 -0.11
C GLY A 400 10.50 -3.02 -0.98
N ASN A 401 11.37 -4.02 -0.83
CA ASN A 401 12.52 -4.26 -1.72
C ASN A 401 12.93 -5.74 -1.68
N PHE A 402 13.97 -6.09 -2.46
CA PHE A 402 14.47 -7.46 -2.55
C PHE A 402 15.74 -7.64 -1.72
N GLU A 403 15.56 -8.17 -0.51
CA GLU A 403 16.63 -8.58 0.40
C GLU A 403 16.37 -9.99 0.90
N VAL A 404 17.43 -10.75 1.13
CA VAL A 404 17.33 -12.12 1.67
C VAL A 404 16.61 -12.12 3.01
N GLY A 405 15.61 -13.00 3.14
CA GLY A 405 14.78 -13.13 4.35
C GLY A 405 13.46 -12.36 4.29
N LYS A 406 13.33 -11.34 3.42
CA LYS A 406 12.06 -10.64 3.18
C LYS A 406 11.07 -11.51 2.41
N GLU A 407 9.80 -11.18 2.51
CA GLU A 407 8.73 -11.79 1.74
C GLU A 407 8.74 -11.26 0.30
N PHE A 408 8.46 -12.14 -0.63
CA PHE A 408 8.43 -11.83 -2.05
C PHE A 408 7.05 -11.26 -2.43
N ASP A 409 6.87 -9.96 -2.14
CA ASP A 409 5.78 -9.14 -2.66
C ASP A 409 6.32 -8.46 -3.91
N ALA A 410 5.88 -8.91 -5.10
CA ALA A 410 6.54 -8.56 -6.36
C ALA A 410 5.60 -8.53 -7.55
N LEU A 411 6.00 -7.75 -8.56
CA LEU A 411 5.34 -7.65 -9.86
C LEU A 411 6.30 -8.14 -10.95
N LEU A 412 5.83 -9.05 -11.80
CA LEU A 412 6.49 -9.40 -13.05
C LEU A 412 5.93 -8.51 -14.16
N ILE A 413 6.77 -7.67 -14.72
CA ILE A 413 6.40 -6.68 -15.75
C ILE A 413 6.86 -7.12 -17.14
N ASP A 414 5.97 -7.02 -18.10
CA ASP A 414 6.27 -7.19 -19.54
C ASP A 414 6.00 -5.89 -20.30
N PRO A 415 7.02 -5.11 -20.63
CA PRO A 415 6.87 -3.91 -21.44
C PRO A 415 6.37 -4.19 -22.87
N ASP A 416 6.69 -5.37 -23.39
CA ASP A 416 6.32 -5.82 -24.73
C ASP A 416 5.00 -6.65 -24.74
N ALA A 417 4.11 -6.45 -23.75
CA ALA A 417 2.80 -7.08 -23.74
C ALA A 417 2.00 -6.69 -25.01
N GLU A 418 1.21 -7.63 -25.57
CA GLU A 418 0.54 -7.49 -26.88
C GLU A 418 -0.30 -6.21 -27.01
N ASP A 419 -0.91 -5.76 -25.91
CA ASP A 419 -1.73 -4.55 -25.84
C ASP A 419 -1.12 -3.49 -24.90
N SER A 420 0.23 -3.45 -24.79
CA SER A 420 0.96 -2.44 -24.03
C SER A 420 0.54 -1.02 -24.46
N PRO A 421 0.34 -0.10 -23.49
CA PRO A 421 -0.02 1.30 -23.80
C PRO A 421 1.17 2.13 -24.29
N PHE A 422 2.37 1.56 -24.37
CA PHE A 422 3.59 2.23 -24.83
C PHE A 422 4.50 1.28 -25.60
N ASP A 423 5.40 1.88 -26.39
CA ASP A 423 6.35 1.16 -27.23
C ASP A 423 7.76 1.20 -26.66
N CYS A 424 8.49 0.09 -26.82
CA CYS A 424 9.93 0.01 -26.61
C CYS A 424 10.67 -0.05 -27.95
N PHE A 425 11.83 0.61 -28.03
CA PHE A 425 12.66 0.67 -29.23
C PHE A 425 14.02 -0.01 -28.99
N ASP A 426 14.75 -0.35 -30.06
CA ASP A 426 15.99 -1.10 -29.97
C ASP A 426 17.11 -0.37 -29.22
N ASN A 427 17.08 0.97 -29.19
CA ASN A 427 18.04 1.80 -28.49
C ASN A 427 17.64 2.14 -27.04
N ASP A 428 16.49 1.70 -26.57
CA ASP A 428 16.10 1.89 -25.17
C ASP A 428 16.99 1.06 -24.25
N THR A 429 17.56 1.71 -23.27
CA THR A 429 18.22 1.04 -22.15
C THR A 429 17.20 0.41 -21.22
N LEU A 430 17.61 -0.50 -20.35
CA LEU A 430 16.72 -1.06 -19.34
C LEU A 430 16.16 0.03 -18.39
N GLU A 431 16.93 1.06 -18.11
CA GLU A 431 16.48 2.22 -17.32
C GLU A 431 15.39 3.01 -18.06
N ASP A 432 15.53 3.22 -19.38
CA ASP A 432 14.49 3.86 -20.19
C ASP A 432 13.19 3.04 -20.20
N VAL A 433 13.30 1.73 -20.34
CA VAL A 433 12.15 0.81 -20.31
C VAL A 433 11.41 0.87 -18.97
N ILE A 434 12.14 0.87 -17.84
CA ILE A 434 11.56 1.00 -16.50
C ILE A 434 10.89 2.36 -16.35
N GLN A 435 11.53 3.44 -16.77
CA GLN A 435 10.94 4.78 -16.73
C GLN A 435 9.68 4.87 -17.59
N LYS A 436 9.70 4.33 -18.82
CA LYS A 436 8.52 4.27 -19.69
C LYS A 436 7.37 3.52 -19.03
N PHE A 437 7.64 2.37 -18.40
CA PHE A 437 6.61 1.64 -17.66
C PHE A 437 6.02 2.50 -16.52
N LEU A 438 6.84 3.13 -15.68
CA LEU A 438 6.35 3.97 -14.58
C LEU A 438 5.53 5.16 -15.09
N MET A 439 5.91 5.76 -16.22
CA MET A 439 5.27 6.97 -16.77
C MET A 439 4.09 6.68 -17.69
N LEU A 440 4.05 5.54 -18.38
CA LEU A 440 3.09 5.26 -19.44
C LEU A 440 2.35 3.91 -19.26
N GLY A 441 2.94 2.97 -18.51
CA GLY A 441 2.42 1.61 -18.33
C GLY A 441 1.15 1.56 -17.48
N ASP A 442 0.46 0.43 -17.52
CA ASP A 442 -0.73 0.13 -16.72
C ASP A 442 -0.84 -1.38 -16.38
N ASP A 443 -2.03 -1.83 -15.96
CA ASP A 443 -2.29 -3.23 -15.60
C ASP A 443 -2.08 -4.22 -16.77
N ARG A 444 -2.08 -3.75 -18.03
CA ARG A 444 -1.77 -4.58 -19.21
C ARG A 444 -0.33 -5.07 -19.24
N ASN A 445 0.58 -4.33 -18.63
CA ASN A 445 1.99 -4.70 -18.52
C ASN A 445 2.30 -5.62 -17.31
N ILE A 446 1.36 -5.79 -16.37
CA ILE A 446 1.55 -6.59 -15.16
C ILE A 446 1.18 -8.05 -15.45
N LEU A 447 2.18 -8.88 -15.77
CA LEU A 447 1.94 -10.29 -16.08
C LEU A 447 1.55 -11.10 -14.86
N GLN A 448 2.17 -10.82 -13.70
CA GLN A 448 1.93 -11.57 -12.48
C GLN A 448 2.16 -10.69 -11.26
N VAL A 449 1.30 -10.86 -10.26
CA VAL A 449 1.39 -10.21 -8.94
C VAL A 449 1.60 -11.29 -7.88
N TYR A 450 2.62 -11.11 -7.05
CA TYR A 450 2.94 -12.01 -5.94
C TYR A 450 2.77 -11.26 -4.61
N VAL A 451 2.14 -11.93 -3.63
CA VAL A 451 2.07 -11.50 -2.23
C VAL A 451 2.57 -12.65 -1.36
N ALA A 452 3.57 -12.40 -0.54
CA ALA A 452 4.23 -13.43 0.27
C ALA A 452 4.60 -14.67 -0.57
N GLY A 453 5.14 -14.45 -1.79
CA GLY A 453 5.54 -15.48 -2.73
C GLY A 453 4.40 -16.26 -3.40
N ARG A 454 3.13 -15.90 -3.15
CA ARG A 454 1.97 -16.54 -3.77
C ARG A 454 1.46 -15.70 -4.94
N PRO A 455 1.22 -16.28 -6.13
CA PRO A 455 0.59 -15.57 -7.23
C PRO A 455 -0.89 -15.29 -6.89
N VAL A 456 -1.28 -14.02 -6.87
CA VAL A 456 -2.62 -13.58 -6.44
C VAL A 456 -3.41 -12.89 -7.56
N ALA A 457 -2.72 -12.27 -8.52
CA ALA A 457 -3.34 -11.58 -9.65
C ALA A 457 -2.38 -11.52 -10.84
N GLY A 458 -2.82 -10.91 -11.94
CA GLY A 458 -2.06 -10.72 -13.17
C GLY A 458 -2.66 -11.45 -14.36
N ARG A 459 -2.24 -11.07 -15.57
CA ARG A 459 -2.78 -11.61 -16.84
C ARG A 459 -2.59 -13.13 -16.99
N THR A 460 -1.48 -13.66 -16.50
CA THR A 460 -1.16 -15.10 -16.60
C THR A 460 -2.09 -15.95 -15.73
N LEU A 461 -2.48 -15.48 -14.56
CA LEU A 461 -3.45 -16.15 -13.70
C LEU A 461 -4.85 -16.19 -14.34
N VAL A 462 -5.28 -15.08 -14.92
CA VAL A 462 -6.56 -14.99 -15.61
C VAL A 462 -6.62 -15.99 -16.76
N SER A 463 -5.58 -16.08 -17.59
CA SER A 463 -5.53 -17.04 -18.70
C SER A 463 -5.52 -18.51 -18.25
N SER A 464 -4.80 -18.85 -17.17
CA SER A 464 -4.77 -20.22 -16.63
C SER A 464 -6.07 -20.62 -15.96
N TYR A 465 -6.75 -19.70 -15.28
CA TYR A 465 -8.06 -19.92 -14.67
C TYR A 465 -9.13 -20.22 -15.74
N PHE A 466 -9.19 -19.44 -16.82
CA PHE A 466 -10.12 -19.68 -17.92
C PHE A 466 -9.78 -20.94 -18.71
N SER A 467 -8.50 -21.27 -18.91
CA SER A 467 -8.09 -22.49 -19.59
C SER A 467 -8.39 -23.76 -18.77
N SER A 468 -8.28 -23.69 -17.44
CA SER A 468 -8.63 -24.80 -16.54
C SER A 468 -10.14 -25.05 -16.48
N LYS A 469 -10.97 -23.99 -16.49
CA LYS A 469 -12.44 -24.12 -16.51
C LYS A 469 -12.98 -24.62 -17.85
N ARG A 470 -12.40 -24.18 -18.98
CA ARG A 470 -12.75 -24.77 -20.30
C ARG A 470 -12.45 -26.25 -20.36
N LYS A 471 -11.37 -26.72 -19.72
CA LYS A 471 -11.06 -28.18 -19.63
C LYS A 471 -12.03 -28.96 -18.73
N GLN A 472 -12.72 -28.27 -17.81
CA GLN A 472 -13.70 -28.86 -16.87
C GLN A 472 -15.17 -28.76 -17.37
N GLY A 473 -15.41 -28.23 -18.58
CA GLY A 473 -16.76 -28.16 -19.19
C GLY A 473 -17.76 -27.24 -18.44
N LEU A 474 -17.26 -26.31 -17.64
CA LEU A 474 -18.08 -25.33 -16.94
C LEU A 474 -18.15 -24.05 -17.80
N ASP A 475 -19.22 -23.90 -18.57
CA ASP A 475 -19.57 -22.63 -19.20
C ASP A 475 -19.94 -21.62 -18.09
N ILE A 476 -19.17 -20.54 -18.02
CA ILE A 476 -19.48 -19.43 -17.12
C ILE A 476 -20.31 -18.43 -17.93
N GLU A 477 -21.62 -18.47 -17.74
CA GLU A 477 -22.47 -17.37 -18.19
C GLU A 477 -22.13 -16.11 -17.39
N PHE A 478 -21.66 -15.09 -18.09
CA PHE A 478 -21.60 -13.74 -17.56
C PHE A 478 -23.01 -13.17 -17.58
N THR A 479 -23.71 -13.22 -16.46
CA THR A 479 -24.87 -12.33 -16.27
C THR A 479 -24.32 -10.91 -16.08
N SER A 480 -24.74 -10.06 -17.00
CA SER A 480 -24.46 -8.62 -17.15
C SER A 480 -24.81 -7.82 -15.90
#